data_1d79d1d0b39533340d7851d8d53767ff
#
_entry.id   1d79d1d0b39533340d7851d8d53767ff
#
_cell.length_a   1.000
_cell.length_b   1.000
_cell.length_c   1.000
_cell.angle_alpha   90.00
_cell.angle_beta   90.00
_cell.angle_gamma   90.00
#
_symmetry.space_group_name_H-M   'P 1'
#
loop_
_entity.id
_entity.type
_entity.pdbx_description
1 polymer ?
#
loop_
_entity_poly.entity_id
_entity_poly.type
_entity_poly.pdbx_seq_one_letter_code
_entity_poly.pdbx_strand_id
1 'polypeptide(L)'
;LERYVAEHEGTVLLRNEKNMGFLPSVNRALAIAEHHVALVNTDVEVPEGWLERLMWPIFTKEKVASSTPFTTCGTICSFTNFCEDNVIFEGMPLWQIDDAFRQIRPQYATMPTGIGFCMGMNLEAIREVGLLDEENFDKGYGEENDWCQRAIQAGYTNVQVENLFVYHKHGGSFS
;
A
#
# COMPACT_ATOMS: atom_id res chain seq x y z
N LEU A 1 19.92 3.30 6.94
CA LEU A 1 19.61 2.49 5.76
C LEU A 1 20.84 1.77 5.21
N GLU A 2 22.00 2.43 4.98
CA GLU A 2 23.22 1.79 4.42
C GLU A 2 23.66 0.58 5.25
N ARG A 3 23.69 0.71 6.56
CA ARG A 3 24.01 -0.39 7.47
C ARG A 3 23.00 -1.54 7.33
N TYR A 4 21.71 -1.23 7.26
CA TYR A 4 20.66 -2.23 7.08
C TYR A 4 20.85 -3.03 5.79
N VAL A 5 21.08 -2.34 4.68
CA VAL A 5 21.32 -2.96 3.37
C VAL A 5 22.58 -3.86 3.39
N ALA A 6 23.64 -3.42 4.08
CA ALA A 6 24.86 -4.22 4.20
C ALA A 6 24.69 -5.50 5.04
N GLU A 7 23.74 -5.51 5.97
CA GLU A 7 23.45 -6.63 6.87
C GLU A 7 22.34 -7.57 6.37
N HIS A 8 21.58 -7.18 5.32
CA HIS A 8 20.42 -7.93 4.83
C HIS A 8 20.53 -8.21 3.32
N GLU A 9 20.86 -9.43 2.98
CA GLU A 9 20.90 -9.88 1.56
C GLU A 9 19.56 -9.70 0.88
N GLY A 10 19.57 -9.36 -0.42
CA GLY A 10 18.36 -9.09 -1.20
C GLY A 10 17.79 -7.67 -1.04
N THR A 11 18.39 -6.87 -0.15
CA THR A 11 17.97 -5.46 0.02
C THR A 11 18.72 -4.53 -0.93
N VAL A 12 18.01 -3.63 -1.59
CA VAL A 12 18.59 -2.63 -2.51
C VAL A 12 18.27 -1.21 -2.02
N LEU A 13 19.27 -0.37 -1.90
CA LEU A 13 19.11 1.05 -1.60
C LEU A 13 19.16 1.87 -2.90
N LEU A 14 18.01 2.41 -3.31
CA LEU A 14 17.91 3.37 -4.39
C LEU A 14 18.05 4.79 -3.82
N ARG A 15 19.21 5.40 -4.06
CA ARG A 15 19.50 6.76 -3.58
C ARG A 15 19.25 7.77 -4.68
N ASN A 16 18.48 8.81 -4.38
CA ASN A 16 18.33 9.98 -5.25
C ASN A 16 19.43 11.01 -4.95
N GLU A 17 19.95 11.67 -5.97
CA GLU A 17 20.97 12.73 -5.82
C GLU A 17 20.42 13.97 -5.10
N LYS A 18 19.11 14.22 -5.22
CA LYS A 18 18.37 15.27 -4.55
C LYS A 18 17.00 14.74 -4.11
N ASN A 19 16.31 15.50 -3.26
CA ASN A 19 14.93 15.17 -2.95
C ASN A 19 14.06 15.30 -4.20
N MET A 20 13.63 14.16 -4.74
CA MET A 20 12.76 14.07 -5.93
C MET A 20 11.28 14.02 -5.56
N GLY A 21 10.95 13.95 -4.28
CA GLY A 21 9.59 13.68 -3.82
C GLY A 21 9.22 12.21 -3.83
N PHE A 22 7.96 11.93 -3.52
CA PHE A 22 7.40 10.57 -3.41
C PHE A 22 7.33 9.88 -4.79
N LEU A 23 6.64 10.50 -5.72
CA LEU A 23 6.25 9.93 -7.00
C LEU A 23 7.43 9.42 -7.85
N PRO A 24 8.44 10.24 -8.17
CA PRO A 24 9.59 9.80 -8.95
C PRO A 24 10.40 8.71 -8.22
N SER A 25 10.43 8.74 -6.89
CA SER A 25 11.13 7.72 -6.09
C SER A 25 10.43 6.37 -6.16
N VAL A 26 9.11 6.35 -6.07
CA VAL A 26 8.28 5.14 -6.21
C VAL A 26 8.37 4.60 -7.63
N ASN A 27 8.18 5.43 -8.65
CA ASN A 27 8.23 5.01 -10.05
C ASN A 27 9.60 4.42 -10.43
N ARG A 28 10.68 4.96 -9.88
CA ARG A 28 12.01 4.40 -10.06
C ARG A 28 12.12 2.97 -9.52
N ALA A 29 11.47 2.68 -8.39
CA ALA A 29 11.41 1.33 -7.84
C ALA A 29 10.48 0.42 -8.64
N LEU A 30 9.30 0.91 -9.03
CA LEU A 30 8.34 0.17 -9.85
C LEU A 30 8.92 -0.21 -11.22
N ALA A 31 9.72 0.68 -11.82
CA ALA A 31 10.34 0.45 -13.13
C ALA A 31 11.33 -0.74 -13.18
N ILE A 32 11.92 -1.10 -12.04
CA ILE A 32 12.84 -2.23 -11.92
C ILE A 32 12.22 -3.46 -11.26
N ALA A 33 10.92 -3.41 -10.95
CA ALA A 33 10.24 -4.53 -10.30
C ALA A 33 10.10 -5.73 -11.24
N GLU A 34 10.49 -6.90 -10.77
CA GLU A 34 10.38 -8.18 -11.48
C GLU A 34 9.22 -9.04 -10.99
N HIS A 35 8.64 -8.69 -9.84
CA HIS A 35 7.54 -9.38 -9.16
C HIS A 35 6.45 -8.41 -8.76
N HIS A 36 5.33 -8.92 -8.23
CA HIS A 36 4.32 -8.08 -7.58
C HIS A 36 4.97 -7.25 -6.46
N VAL A 37 4.43 -6.06 -6.22
CA VAL A 37 5.03 -5.07 -5.32
C VAL A 37 4.14 -4.84 -4.10
N ALA A 38 4.74 -4.69 -2.94
CA ALA A 38 4.11 -4.07 -1.77
C ALA A 38 4.77 -2.71 -1.52
N LEU A 39 4.03 -1.64 -1.80
CA LEU A 39 4.42 -0.28 -1.47
C LEU A 39 4.05 -0.01 -0.01
N VAL A 40 5.01 0.45 0.80
CA VAL A 40 4.81 0.70 2.23
C VAL A 40 5.51 2.00 2.63
N ASN A 41 4.79 2.91 3.25
CA ASN A 41 5.34 4.14 3.78
C ASN A 41 6.24 3.86 5.00
N THR A 42 7.19 4.74 5.24
CA THR A 42 8.16 4.62 6.35
C THR A 42 7.57 4.83 7.74
N ASP A 43 6.35 5.34 7.84
CA ASP A 43 5.57 5.58 9.05
C ASP A 43 4.43 4.56 9.26
N VAL A 44 4.55 3.41 8.60
CA VAL A 44 3.63 2.27 8.75
C VAL A 44 4.27 1.19 9.62
N GLU A 45 3.52 0.71 10.60
CA GLU A 45 3.86 -0.49 11.37
C GLU A 45 2.98 -1.65 10.87
N VAL A 46 3.64 -2.78 10.59
CA VAL A 46 2.99 -3.97 10.03
C VAL A 46 3.03 -5.13 11.02
N PRO A 47 1.95 -5.94 11.14
CA PRO A 47 1.94 -7.11 12.01
C PRO A 47 2.61 -8.31 11.34
N GLU A 48 2.85 -9.37 12.10
CA GLU A 48 3.34 -10.64 11.57
C GLU A 48 2.43 -11.21 10.48
N GLY A 49 2.98 -11.76 9.41
CA GLY A 49 2.22 -12.35 8.29
C GLY A 49 1.38 -11.33 7.50
N TRP A 50 1.73 -10.06 7.55
CA TRP A 50 1.01 -9.01 6.83
C TRP A 50 1.13 -9.13 5.32
N LEU A 51 2.31 -9.47 4.83
CA LEU A 51 2.62 -9.49 3.40
C LEU A 51 1.81 -10.54 2.67
N GLU A 52 1.73 -11.75 3.24
CA GLU A 52 0.95 -12.84 2.68
C GLU A 52 -0.54 -12.48 2.60
N ARG A 53 -1.07 -11.84 3.64
CA ARG A 53 -2.48 -11.40 3.68
C ARG A 53 -2.75 -10.27 2.70
N LEU A 54 -1.84 -9.29 2.64
CA LEU A 54 -1.95 -8.17 1.69
C LEU A 54 -1.96 -8.67 0.24
N MET A 55 -1.04 -9.58 -0.08
CA MET A 55 -0.84 -10.05 -1.45
C MET A 55 -1.79 -11.19 -1.85
N TRP A 56 -2.47 -11.83 -0.90
CA TRP A 56 -3.35 -12.97 -1.16
C TRP A 56 -4.38 -12.74 -2.29
N PRO A 57 -5.11 -11.62 -2.38
CA PRO A 57 -6.04 -11.38 -3.49
C PRO A 57 -5.35 -11.34 -4.85
N ILE A 58 -4.17 -10.72 -4.92
CA ILE A 58 -3.39 -10.57 -6.16
C ILE A 58 -2.92 -11.94 -6.69
N PHE A 59 -2.52 -12.84 -5.78
CA PHE A 59 -2.06 -14.17 -6.17
C PHE A 59 -3.18 -15.17 -6.45
N THR A 60 -4.37 -14.98 -5.89
CA THR A 60 -5.43 -15.98 -5.92
C THR A 60 -6.61 -15.63 -6.78
N LYS A 61 -6.71 -14.39 -7.26
CA LYS A 61 -7.80 -13.90 -8.07
C LYS A 61 -7.30 -13.27 -9.36
N GLU A 62 -8.05 -13.51 -10.42
CA GLU A 62 -7.76 -12.86 -11.70
C GLU A 62 -8.08 -11.37 -11.65
N LYS A 63 -7.28 -10.56 -12.34
CA LYS A 63 -7.53 -9.14 -12.57
C LYS A 63 -7.69 -8.30 -11.28
N VAL A 64 -6.98 -8.63 -10.19
CA VAL A 64 -6.81 -7.72 -9.06
C VAL A 64 -5.57 -6.87 -9.32
N ALA A 65 -5.76 -5.54 -9.42
CA ALA A 65 -4.68 -4.58 -9.64
C ALA A 65 -3.98 -4.20 -8.34
N SER A 66 -4.77 -3.90 -7.30
CA SER A 66 -4.24 -3.48 -6.00
C SER A 66 -5.01 -4.07 -4.83
N SER A 67 -4.33 -4.14 -3.69
CA SER A 67 -4.89 -4.54 -2.40
C SER A 67 -4.43 -3.57 -1.31
N THR A 68 -5.32 -3.24 -0.38
CA THR A 68 -5.08 -2.27 0.71
C THR A 68 -5.63 -2.82 2.01
N PRO A 69 -4.91 -2.74 3.15
CA PRO A 69 -5.41 -3.18 4.46
C PRO A 69 -6.28 -2.12 5.14
N PHE A 70 -6.90 -2.45 6.26
CA PHE A 70 -7.45 -1.49 7.19
C PHE A 70 -6.35 -0.76 7.97
N THR A 71 -6.65 0.48 8.39
CA THR A 71 -5.82 1.29 9.28
C THR A 71 -6.67 2.26 10.10
N THR A 72 -6.06 3.01 11.02
CA THR A 72 -6.76 4.06 11.80
C THR A 72 -7.05 5.31 10.99
N CYS A 73 -6.17 5.69 10.04
CA CYS A 73 -6.27 6.90 9.23
C CYS A 73 -5.82 6.62 7.80
N GLY A 74 -6.72 6.22 6.95
CA GLY A 74 -6.46 5.86 5.55
C GLY A 74 -7.63 6.17 4.65
N THR A 75 -8.33 7.26 4.88
CA THR A 75 -9.52 7.66 4.12
C THR A 75 -10.55 6.52 4.02
N ILE A 76 -10.74 5.95 2.84
CA ILE A 76 -11.74 4.90 2.59
C ILE A 76 -11.40 3.53 3.22
N CYS A 77 -10.20 3.34 3.74
CA CYS A 77 -9.79 2.15 4.49
C CYS A 77 -9.63 2.40 5.99
N SER A 78 -10.11 3.58 6.49
CA SER A 78 -10.15 3.88 7.92
C SER A 78 -11.14 2.98 8.66
N PHE A 79 -10.72 2.46 9.79
CA PHE A 79 -11.51 1.64 10.70
C PHE A 79 -11.46 2.26 12.12
N THR A 80 -12.57 2.47 12.81
CA THR A 80 -13.94 1.97 12.61
C THR A 80 -14.80 2.90 11.76
N ASN A 81 -14.54 4.20 11.80
CA ASN A 81 -15.31 5.20 11.06
C ASN A 81 -14.64 5.48 9.73
N PHE A 82 -15.40 5.31 8.66
CA PHE A 82 -14.99 5.54 7.29
C PHE A 82 -14.65 7.02 7.06
N CYS A 83 -13.51 7.28 6.39
CA CYS A 83 -13.00 8.61 6.08
C CYS A 83 -12.73 9.52 7.30
N GLU A 84 -12.51 8.94 8.46
CA GLU A 84 -12.15 9.65 9.69
C GLU A 84 -10.83 9.12 10.26
N ASP A 85 -10.14 9.97 11.03
CA ASP A 85 -9.04 9.55 11.87
C ASP A 85 -9.61 8.93 13.15
N ASN A 86 -9.34 7.64 13.35
CA ASN A 86 -9.91 6.89 14.45
C ASN A 86 -8.92 6.77 15.61
N VAL A 87 -9.35 7.18 16.80
CA VAL A 87 -8.55 7.08 18.02
C VAL A 87 -8.88 5.85 18.88
N ILE A 88 -9.82 5.01 18.41
CA ILE A 88 -10.34 3.87 19.19
C ILE A 88 -9.24 2.87 19.61
N PHE A 89 -8.14 2.83 18.84
CA PHE A 89 -7.02 1.94 19.12
C PHE A 89 -5.82 2.66 19.77
N GLU A 90 -6.00 3.91 20.21
CA GLU A 90 -4.93 4.67 20.85
C GLU A 90 -4.43 3.94 22.10
N GLY A 91 -3.12 3.73 22.17
CA GLY A 91 -2.46 3.00 23.25
C GLY A 91 -2.57 1.48 23.20
N MET A 92 -3.27 0.91 22.23
CA MET A 92 -3.28 -0.55 22.02
C MET A 92 -2.09 -0.97 21.12
N PRO A 93 -1.38 -2.05 21.45
CA PRO A 93 -0.32 -2.57 20.59
C PRO A 93 -0.92 -3.16 19.31
N LEU A 94 -0.24 -2.96 18.17
CA LEU A 94 -0.69 -3.40 16.85
C LEU A 94 -1.06 -4.89 16.80
N TRP A 95 -0.28 -5.76 17.44
CA TRP A 95 -0.54 -7.20 17.46
C TRP A 95 -1.90 -7.55 18.09
N GLN A 96 -2.34 -6.81 19.11
CA GLN A 96 -3.63 -7.03 19.76
C GLN A 96 -4.79 -6.62 18.87
N ILE A 97 -4.62 -5.54 18.10
CA ILE A 97 -5.62 -5.09 17.14
C ILE A 97 -5.71 -6.10 15.99
N ASP A 98 -4.56 -6.45 15.42
CA ASP A 98 -4.50 -7.36 14.28
C ASP A 98 -4.95 -8.79 14.61
N ASP A 99 -4.81 -9.24 15.85
CA ASP A 99 -5.34 -10.54 16.28
C ASP A 99 -6.87 -10.63 16.09
N ALA A 100 -7.59 -9.54 16.26
CA ALA A 100 -9.03 -9.52 15.96
C ALA A 100 -9.30 -9.64 14.45
N PHE A 101 -8.50 -8.96 13.62
CA PHE A 101 -8.61 -9.06 12.16
C PHE A 101 -8.21 -10.45 11.63
N ARG A 102 -7.22 -11.10 12.22
CA ARG A 102 -6.82 -12.48 11.89
C ARG A 102 -7.94 -13.52 12.07
N GLN A 103 -8.91 -13.26 12.95
CA GLN A 103 -10.08 -14.14 13.13
C GLN A 103 -11.07 -14.02 11.98
N ILE A 104 -11.00 -12.97 11.18
CA ILE A 104 -11.84 -12.79 10.00
C ILE A 104 -11.37 -13.79 8.94
N ARG A 105 -12.31 -14.54 8.36
CA ARG A 105 -12.00 -15.42 7.24
C ARG A 105 -11.38 -14.61 6.10
N PRO A 106 -10.33 -15.11 5.41
CA PRO A 106 -9.74 -14.40 4.28
C PRO A 106 -10.79 -14.02 3.24
N GLN A 107 -11.00 -12.73 3.10
CA GLN A 107 -11.95 -12.11 2.17
C GLN A 107 -11.48 -10.69 1.82
N TYR A 108 -12.09 -10.13 0.79
CA TYR A 108 -11.83 -8.78 0.36
C TYR A 108 -13.10 -8.13 -0.20
N ALA A 109 -13.17 -6.81 -0.13
CA ALA A 109 -14.21 -6.00 -0.75
C ALA A 109 -13.62 -5.19 -1.91
N THR A 110 -14.38 -5.01 -2.98
CA THR A 110 -13.99 -4.12 -4.07
C THR A 110 -14.04 -2.67 -3.60
N MET A 111 -13.02 -1.90 -3.96
CA MET A 111 -12.91 -0.48 -3.64
C MET A 111 -12.54 0.34 -4.89
N PRO A 112 -12.89 1.65 -4.92
CA PRO A 112 -12.65 2.48 -6.10
C PRO A 112 -11.16 2.77 -6.34
N THR A 113 -10.33 2.71 -5.31
CA THR A 113 -8.91 2.98 -5.36
C THR A 113 -8.17 2.25 -4.25
N GLY A 114 -6.90 1.90 -4.46
CA GLY A 114 -5.96 1.58 -3.39
C GLY A 114 -5.49 2.86 -2.69
N ILE A 115 -4.86 2.73 -1.54
CA ILE A 115 -4.29 3.85 -0.77
C ILE A 115 -2.80 3.57 -0.53
N GLY A 116 -1.95 4.50 -0.94
CA GLY A 116 -0.50 4.34 -1.08
C GLY A 116 0.30 4.18 0.21
N PHE A 117 -0.30 4.32 1.40
CA PHE A 117 0.43 4.10 2.66
C PHE A 117 0.88 2.63 2.83
N CYS A 118 0.05 1.67 2.39
CA CYS A 118 0.35 0.24 2.36
C CYS A 118 -0.50 -0.40 1.25
N MET A 119 0.12 -0.67 0.11
CA MET A 119 -0.61 -1.07 -1.10
C MET A 119 0.11 -2.21 -1.81
N GLY A 120 -0.55 -3.36 -1.94
CA GLY A 120 -0.14 -4.41 -2.86
C GLY A 120 -0.45 -3.99 -4.30
N MET A 121 0.49 -4.21 -5.23
CA MET A 121 0.34 -3.85 -6.64
C MET A 121 0.69 -5.05 -7.52
N ASN A 122 -0.18 -5.34 -8.47
CA ASN A 122 -0.01 -6.42 -9.43
C ASN A 122 0.96 -5.98 -10.54
N LEU A 123 2.03 -6.73 -10.75
CA LEU A 123 3.02 -6.44 -11.79
C LEU A 123 2.42 -6.43 -13.20
N GLU A 124 1.47 -7.33 -13.48
CA GLU A 124 0.81 -7.36 -14.79
C GLU A 124 -0.02 -6.09 -15.03
N ALA A 125 -0.73 -5.62 -14.00
CA ALA A 125 -1.43 -4.33 -14.07
C ALA A 125 -0.45 -3.18 -14.25
N ILE A 126 0.69 -3.15 -13.52
CA ILE A 126 1.73 -2.12 -13.69
C ILE A 126 2.25 -2.10 -15.14
N ARG A 127 2.48 -3.28 -15.73
CA ARG A 127 2.96 -3.39 -17.12
C ARG A 127 1.90 -2.98 -18.15
N GLU A 128 0.63 -3.23 -17.89
CA GLU A 128 -0.47 -2.93 -18.80
C GLU A 128 -0.87 -1.45 -18.76
N VAL A 129 -1.00 -0.85 -17.56
CA VAL A 129 -1.48 0.54 -17.42
C VAL A 129 -0.38 1.57 -17.21
N GLY A 130 0.87 1.12 -17.04
CA GLY A 130 2.03 1.98 -16.81
C GLY A 130 2.25 2.35 -15.35
N LEU A 131 3.20 3.24 -15.13
CA LEU A 131 3.60 3.75 -13.82
C LEU A 131 2.60 4.80 -13.29
N LEU A 132 2.86 5.32 -12.11
CA LEU A 132 2.14 6.48 -11.56
C LEU A 132 2.45 7.71 -12.44
N ASP A 133 1.47 8.60 -12.63
CA ASP A 133 1.59 9.75 -13.53
C ASP A 133 2.36 10.91 -12.86
N GLU A 134 3.63 11.07 -13.23
CA GLU A 134 4.49 12.16 -12.73
C GLU A 134 4.22 13.51 -13.41
N GLU A 135 3.56 13.51 -14.58
CA GLU A 135 3.35 14.74 -15.33
C GLU A 135 2.19 15.56 -14.75
N ASN A 136 1.15 14.88 -14.26
CA ASN A 136 -0.08 15.51 -13.77
C ASN A 136 -0.15 15.59 -12.24
N PHE A 137 0.68 14.84 -11.49
CA PHE A 137 0.70 14.80 -10.03
C PHE A 137 2.09 15.16 -9.49
N ASP A 138 2.33 16.43 -9.14
CA ASP A 138 3.66 16.95 -8.77
C ASP A 138 4.07 16.61 -7.32
N LYS A 139 3.16 16.73 -6.34
CA LYS A 139 3.49 16.63 -4.90
C LYS A 139 2.85 15.47 -4.16
N GLY A 140 2.23 14.54 -4.87
CA GLY A 140 1.42 13.48 -4.29
C GLY A 140 -0.05 13.91 -4.10
N TYR A 141 -0.88 12.96 -3.68
CA TYR A 141 -2.34 13.02 -3.60
C TYR A 141 -3.06 12.93 -4.95
N GLY A 142 -3.51 11.73 -5.27
CA GLY A 142 -4.33 11.43 -6.43
C GLY A 142 -3.65 10.55 -7.47
N GLU A 143 -2.34 10.38 -7.40
CA GLU A 143 -1.56 9.54 -8.30
C GLU A 143 -1.95 8.05 -8.22
N GLU A 144 -2.16 7.55 -7.00
CA GLU A 144 -2.68 6.20 -6.82
C GLU A 144 -4.14 6.07 -7.27
N ASN A 145 -4.94 7.14 -7.08
CA ASN A 145 -6.32 7.17 -7.57
C ASN A 145 -6.36 7.08 -9.10
N ASP A 146 -5.56 7.89 -9.78
CA ASP A 146 -5.42 7.86 -11.23
C ASP A 146 -4.98 6.46 -11.71
N TRP A 147 -3.92 5.91 -11.13
CA TRP A 147 -3.42 4.59 -11.49
C TRP A 147 -4.49 3.51 -11.32
N CYS A 148 -5.20 3.53 -10.19
CA CYS A 148 -6.30 2.61 -9.91
C CYS A 148 -7.46 2.76 -10.91
N GLN A 149 -7.80 3.99 -11.33
CA GLN A 149 -8.83 4.22 -12.33
C GLN A 149 -8.40 3.73 -13.72
N ARG A 150 -7.13 3.91 -14.10
CA ARG A 150 -6.59 3.31 -15.34
C ARG A 150 -6.63 1.79 -15.30
N ALA A 151 -6.32 1.18 -14.15
CA ALA A 151 -6.43 -0.25 -13.95
C ALA A 151 -7.88 -0.75 -14.08
N ILE A 152 -8.86 -0.03 -13.50
CA ILE A 152 -10.30 -0.36 -13.66
C ILE A 152 -10.70 -0.29 -15.13
N GLN A 153 -10.26 0.71 -15.88
CA GLN A 153 -10.54 0.84 -17.33
C GLN A 153 -9.93 -0.32 -18.13
N ALA A 154 -8.81 -0.90 -17.68
CA ALA A 154 -8.19 -2.09 -18.25
C ALA A 154 -8.83 -3.41 -17.76
N GLY A 155 -9.92 -3.34 -16.99
CA GLY A 155 -10.69 -4.49 -16.53
C GLY A 155 -10.18 -5.12 -15.24
N TYR A 156 -9.33 -4.43 -14.47
CA TYR A 156 -8.89 -4.86 -13.14
C TYR A 156 -9.85 -4.36 -12.05
N THR A 157 -9.66 -4.89 -10.85
CA THR A 157 -10.32 -4.44 -9.62
C THR A 157 -9.29 -4.03 -8.57
N ASN A 158 -9.62 -3.04 -7.75
CA ASN A 158 -8.88 -2.71 -6.53
C ASN A 158 -9.65 -3.27 -5.34
N VAL A 159 -8.96 -3.78 -4.32
CA VAL A 159 -9.61 -4.47 -3.22
C VAL A 159 -9.08 -4.05 -1.86
N GLN A 160 -9.96 -4.04 -0.86
CA GLN A 160 -9.60 -3.96 0.54
C GLN A 160 -9.51 -5.37 1.12
N VAL A 161 -8.41 -5.65 1.80
CA VAL A 161 -8.17 -6.91 2.51
C VAL A 161 -8.79 -6.81 3.90
N GLU A 162 -9.88 -7.53 4.15
CA GLU A 162 -10.67 -7.34 5.37
C GLU A 162 -10.06 -8.01 6.61
N ASN A 163 -9.16 -8.96 6.45
CA ASN A 163 -8.51 -9.66 7.56
C ASN A 163 -7.11 -9.16 7.89
N LEU A 164 -6.80 -7.90 7.53
CA LEU A 164 -5.51 -7.28 7.80
C LEU A 164 -5.69 -5.85 8.31
N PHE A 165 -5.08 -5.57 9.44
CA PHE A 165 -4.94 -4.22 9.98
C PHE A 165 -3.47 -3.85 10.09
N VAL A 166 -3.10 -2.64 9.63
CA VAL A 166 -1.78 -2.05 9.82
C VAL A 166 -1.93 -0.69 10.50
N TYR A 167 -0.93 -0.28 11.27
CA TYR A 167 -0.94 1.02 11.91
C TYR A 167 -0.21 2.04 11.05
N HIS A 168 -0.89 3.12 10.67
CA HIS A 168 -0.31 4.24 9.93
C HIS A 168 -0.22 5.45 10.87
N LYS A 169 1.00 5.87 11.17
CA LYS A 169 1.26 7.03 12.02
C LYS A 169 1.09 8.31 11.21
N HIS A 170 -0.14 8.80 11.14
CA HIS A 170 -0.47 9.98 10.37
C HIS A 170 0.38 11.21 10.75
N GLY A 171 0.81 12.00 9.76
CA GLY A 171 1.47 13.30 9.95
C GLY A 171 3.00 13.32 9.84
N GLY A 172 3.65 12.19 9.48
CA GLY A 172 5.11 12.13 9.36
C GLY A 172 5.72 12.64 8.06
N SER A 173 4.95 12.68 6.97
CA SER A 173 5.54 12.81 5.62
C SER A 173 5.41 14.18 4.95
N PHE A 174 4.67 15.15 5.50
CA PHE A 174 4.40 16.45 4.86
C PHE A 174 4.51 17.65 5.81
N SER A 175 5.45 17.63 6.76
CA SER A 175 5.79 18.83 7.57
C SER A 175 7.01 19.54 7.02
#